data_605d0084a7d71893ffc10cf98de5a17c
#
_entry.id   605d0084a7d71893ffc10cf98de5a17c
#
_cell.length_a   1.000
_cell.length_b   1.000
_cell.length_c   1.000
_cell.angle_alpha   90.00
_cell.angle_beta   90.00
_cell.angle_gamma   90.00
#
_symmetry.space_group_name_H-M   'P 1'
#
loop_
_entity.id
_entity.type
_entity.pdbx_description
1 polymer ?
#
loop_
_entity_poly.entity_id
_entity_poly.type
_entity_poly.pdbx_seq_one_letter_code
_entity_poly.pdbx_strand_id
1 'polypeptide(L)' 'MSRLLKLGQNIKHYRKLKNLSQNELAEIVNFSREHLTCVETGKEYTSLRKLFLIADTLEISVKQLVDFD' A
#
# COMPACT_ATOMS: atom_id res chain seq x y z
N MET A 1 6.81 -13.76 -9.69
CA MET A 1 6.30 -12.43 -9.32
C MET A 1 7.14 -11.85 -8.19
N SER A 2 7.54 -10.60 -8.32
CA SER A 2 8.39 -9.97 -7.31
C SER A 2 7.61 -9.70 -6.01
N ARG A 3 8.35 -9.62 -4.90
CA ARG A 3 7.76 -9.29 -3.60
C ARG A 3 7.21 -7.87 -3.59
N LEU A 4 7.87 -6.94 -4.30
CA LEU A 4 7.38 -5.57 -4.39
C LEU A 4 6.03 -5.52 -5.11
N LEU A 5 5.87 -6.29 -6.16
CA LEU A 5 4.60 -6.34 -6.87
C LEU A 5 3.50 -6.94 -5.99
N LYS A 6 3.82 -8.00 -5.25
CA LYS A 6 2.85 -8.60 -4.33
C LYS A 6 2.46 -7.64 -3.21
N LEU A 7 3.44 -6.93 -2.64
CA LEU A 7 3.16 -5.91 -1.64
C LEU A 7 2.21 -4.85 -2.20
N GLY A 8 2.52 -4.36 -3.40
CA GLY A 8 1.69 -3.35 -4.04
C GLY A 8 0.27 -3.85 -4.31
N GLN A 9 0.13 -5.09 -4.76
CA GLN A 9 -1.17 -5.71 -4.98
C GLN A 9 -1.95 -5.83 -3.68
N ASN A 10 -1.30 -6.19 -2.58
CA ASN A 10 -1.95 -6.28 -1.28
C ASN A 10 -2.43 -4.91 -0.80
N ILE A 11 -1.60 -3.88 -0.96
CA ILE A 11 -2.00 -2.51 -0.61
C ILE A 11 -3.25 -2.11 -1.41
N LYS A 12 -3.22 -2.33 -2.72
CA LYS A 12 -4.35 -2.01 -3.59
C LYS A 12 -5.60 -2.78 -3.18
N HIS A 13 -5.46 -4.06 -2.88
CA HIS A 13 -6.56 -4.94 -2.49
C HIS A 13 -7.27 -4.40 -1.23
N TYR A 14 -6.50 -4.16 -0.17
CA TYR A 14 -7.08 -3.68 1.09
C TYR A 14 -7.57 -2.25 0.99
N ARG A 15 -6.90 -1.42 0.17
CA ARG A 15 -7.38 -0.07 -0.11
C ARG A 15 -8.79 -0.10 -0.70
N LYS A 16 -9.01 -0.96 -1.69
CA LYS A 16 -10.31 -1.08 -2.34
C LYS A 16 -11.37 -1.63 -1.40
N LEU A 17 -10.98 -2.57 -0.52
CA LEU A 17 -11.91 -3.06 0.49
C LEU A 17 -12.38 -1.97 1.44
N LYS A 18 -11.55 -0.95 1.67
CA LYS A 18 -11.91 0.21 2.49
C LYS A 18 -12.60 1.31 1.69
N ASN A 19 -12.86 1.07 0.41
CA ASN A 19 -13.49 2.04 -0.49
C ASN A 19 -12.69 3.35 -0.60
N LEU A 20 -11.36 3.26 -0.53
CA LEU A 20 -10.48 4.41 -0.68
C LEU A 20 -9.96 4.48 -2.10
N SER A 21 -9.98 5.68 -2.69
CA SER A 21 -9.30 5.93 -3.96
C SER A 21 -7.79 6.02 -3.73
N GLN A 22 -7.02 5.95 -4.82
CA GLN A 22 -5.58 6.21 -4.73
C GLN A 22 -5.29 7.59 -4.16
N ASN A 23 -6.02 8.61 -4.63
CA ASN A 23 -5.83 9.97 -4.14
C ASN A 23 -6.10 10.07 -2.64
N GLU A 24 -7.16 9.42 -2.16
CA GLU A 24 -7.50 9.45 -0.74
C GLU A 24 -6.41 8.79 0.11
N LEU A 25 -5.96 7.60 -0.27
CA LEU A 25 -4.90 6.95 0.49
C LEU A 25 -3.59 7.73 0.41
N ALA A 26 -3.21 8.19 -0.78
CA ALA A 26 -2.00 8.97 -0.96
C ALA A 26 -2.00 10.20 -0.06
N GLU A 27 -3.12 10.91 0.01
CA GLU A 27 -3.25 12.08 0.86
C GLU A 27 -3.06 11.74 2.34
N ILE A 28 -3.70 10.66 2.81
CA ILE A 28 -3.61 10.26 4.21
C ILE A 28 -2.17 9.89 4.59
N VAL A 29 -1.47 9.16 3.73
CA VAL A 29 -0.11 8.69 4.04
C VAL A 29 0.97 9.65 3.52
N ASN A 30 0.55 10.80 3.01
CA ASN A 30 1.45 11.84 2.53
C ASN A 30 2.36 11.38 1.39
N PHE A 31 1.77 10.66 0.44
CA PHE A 31 2.42 10.30 -0.82
C PHE A 31 1.87 11.17 -1.93
N SER A 32 2.65 11.36 -2.99
CA SER A 32 2.05 11.80 -4.24
C SER A 32 1.25 10.64 -4.83
N ARG A 33 0.27 10.94 -5.68
CA ARG A 33 -0.49 9.89 -6.36
C ARG A 33 0.43 9.02 -7.21
N GLU A 34 1.39 9.64 -7.87
CA GLU A 34 2.35 8.91 -8.72
C GLU A 34 3.18 7.94 -7.89
N HIS A 35 3.62 8.35 -6.71
CA HIS A 35 4.39 7.46 -5.84
C HIS A 35 3.55 6.28 -5.38
N LEU A 36 2.30 6.52 -4.97
CA LEU A 36 1.42 5.42 -4.58
C LEU A 36 1.17 4.47 -5.74
N THR A 37 0.96 5.01 -6.95
CA THR A 37 0.81 4.18 -8.14
C THR A 37 2.04 3.29 -8.35
N CYS A 38 3.24 3.86 -8.21
CA CYS A 38 4.47 3.09 -8.34
C CYS A 38 4.61 2.04 -7.26
N VAL A 39 4.20 2.33 -6.03
CA VAL A 39 4.21 1.34 -4.95
C VAL A 39 3.21 0.22 -5.25
N GLU A 40 2.01 0.57 -5.67
CA GLU A 40 0.96 -0.42 -5.95
C GLU A 40 1.29 -1.30 -7.16
N THR A 41 2.09 -0.81 -8.09
CA THR A 41 2.48 -1.58 -9.27
C THR A 41 3.85 -2.25 -9.14
N GLY A 42 4.49 -2.14 -7.97
CA GLY A 42 5.75 -2.82 -7.70
C GLY A 42 6.97 -2.17 -8.31
N LYS A 43 6.85 -0.92 -8.77
CA LYS A 43 7.96 -0.18 -9.36
C LYS A 43 8.83 0.51 -8.34
N GLU A 44 8.27 0.85 -7.18
CA GLU A 44 8.99 1.49 -6.08
C GLU A 44 8.61 0.83 -4.78
N TYR A 45 9.52 0.85 -3.82
CA TYR A 45 9.22 0.40 -2.47
C TYR A 45 9.01 1.62 -1.57
N THR A 46 8.52 1.36 -0.37
CA THR A 46 8.30 2.41 0.61
C THR A 46 8.99 2.03 1.92
N SER A 47 9.17 3.01 2.79
CA SER A 47 9.80 2.76 4.09
C SER A 47 8.90 1.93 4.99
N LEU A 48 9.51 1.28 5.98
CA LEU A 48 8.75 0.53 6.97
C LEU A 48 7.79 1.45 7.74
N ARG A 49 8.21 2.68 8.03
CA ARG A 49 7.36 3.68 8.68
C ARG A 49 6.07 3.90 7.87
N LYS A 50 6.21 4.05 6.55
CA LYS A 50 5.05 4.26 5.69
C LYS A 50 4.19 2.99 5.60
N LEU A 51 4.81 1.81 5.63
CA LEU A 51 4.04 0.57 5.65
C LEU A 51 3.17 0.47 6.89
N PHE A 52 3.70 0.85 8.07
CA PHE A 52 2.89 0.89 9.28
C PHE A 52 1.73 1.88 9.15
N LEU A 53 1.99 3.05 8.57
CA LEU A 53 0.95 4.06 8.39
C LEU A 53 -0.13 3.57 7.42
N ILE A 54 0.27 2.93 6.33
CA ILE A 54 -0.67 2.34 5.38
C ILE A 54 -1.52 1.26 6.08
N ALA A 55 -0.89 0.38 6.82
CA ALA A 55 -1.60 -0.69 7.53
C ALA A 55 -2.58 -0.11 8.53
N ASP A 56 -2.18 0.90 9.32
CA ASP A 56 -3.06 1.55 10.28
C ASP A 56 -4.25 2.18 9.57
N THR A 57 -4.01 2.87 8.47
CA THR A 57 -5.07 3.51 7.69
C THR A 57 -6.06 2.49 7.15
N LEU A 58 -5.56 1.34 6.69
CA LEU A 58 -6.38 0.27 6.14
C LEU A 58 -6.95 -0.64 7.23
N GLU A 59 -6.60 -0.40 8.49
CA GLU A 59 -7.07 -1.18 9.64
C GLU A 59 -6.69 -2.66 9.55
N ILE A 60 -5.48 -2.92 9.07
CA ILE A 60 -4.91 -4.27 8.98
C ILE A 60 -3.52 -4.28 9.61
N SER A 61 -2.96 -5.46 9.82
CA SER A 61 -1.59 -5.58 10.31
C SER A 61 -0.60 -5.48 9.14
N VAL A 62 0.62 -5.08 9.44
CA VAL A 62 1.70 -5.12 8.45
C VAL A 62 1.90 -6.55 7.94
N LYS A 63 1.69 -7.54 8.80
CA LYS A 63 1.78 -8.95 8.41
C LYS A 63 0.85 -9.25 7.23
N GLN A 64 -0.36 -8.71 7.23
CA GLN A 64 -1.29 -8.94 6.13
C GLN A 64 -0.81 -8.30 4.83
N LEU A 65 -0.13 -7.15 4.92
CA LEU A 65 0.42 -6.52 3.73
C LEU A 65 1.58 -7.31 3.13
N VAL A 66 2.40 -7.94 3.96
CA VAL A 66 3.61 -8.64 3.51
C VAL A 66 3.44 -10.15 3.44
N ASP A 67 2.23 -10.64 3.56
CA ASP A 67 1.93 -12.07 3.41
C ASP A 67 1.83 -12.37 1.92
N PHE A 68 2.86 -13.05 1.40
CA PHE A 68 2.99 -13.31 -0.04
C PHE A 68 2.72 -14.77 -0.41
N ASP A 69 2.38 -15.59 0.55
CA ASP A 69 2.16 -17.02 0.30
C ASP A 69 0.69 -17.41 0.35
#